data_5f23c97de8fa24674e63572cb1498d81
#
_entry.id   5f23c97de8fa24674e63572cb1498d81
#
_cell.length_a   1.000
_cell.length_b   1.000
_cell.length_c   1.000
_cell.angle_alpha   90.00
_cell.angle_beta   90.00
_cell.angle_gamma   90.00
#
_symmetry.space_group_name_H-M   'P 1'
#
loop_
_entity.id
_entity.type
_entity.pdbx_description
1 polymer ?
#
loop_
_entity_poly.entity_id
_entity_poly.type
_entity_poly.pdbx_seq_one_letter_code
_entity_poly.pdbx_strand_id
1 'polypeptide(L)'
;MRRTLSLLFFFATLSFAKFVAAQTVTIGNLPASPNFGFEPTPAVITAIDLANPASQAATLTAAAFSWSVGPCPAVAKIKFFRPAPNGTFILLTERGPFDVTSTTQFVFLSPPVAVQPGDYIGITRLSACGSLVGQSPGAAQGFVALAGDISSLAPGQGTHIPNATLSVQATGNVTTTPPSGDPAAVIPVVGSTPGALGTAFFRTTLQLHNPRTGTISGHLVYHPQGSIGSSSDPSVFYSLTPGETRSIADFLPSIGLTGLGSLDVVPDDSLPLPLIIARVYNDAGSLGTTGFTEEAVLSGDALGVGARGILVAPPDAALYRYNIGVRTLGAGASLLITVRNSGGVVTRSLARTYAANYFEQRDSASFLQGAPVAANDTITIQVTAGSAIVYGATIDNRTNDPSLQLARPAP
;
A
#
# COMPACT_ATOMS: atom_id res chain seq x y z
N MET A 1 -9.81 62.80 -36.46
CA MET A 1 -9.22 61.98 -35.44
C MET A 1 -9.96 60.61 -35.46
N ARG A 2 -9.38 59.61 -36.13
CA ARG A 2 -9.92 58.23 -36.16
C ARG A 2 -9.14 57.40 -35.13
N ARG A 3 -9.80 56.85 -34.12
CA ARG A 3 -9.22 55.93 -33.14
C ARG A 3 -9.39 54.52 -33.69
N THR A 4 -8.28 53.85 -34.00
CA THR A 4 -8.19 52.44 -34.34
C THR A 4 -8.21 51.63 -33.07
N LEU A 5 -9.20 50.75 -32.90
CA LEU A 5 -9.33 49.81 -31.79
C LEU A 5 -8.65 48.48 -32.22
N SER A 6 -7.50 48.18 -31.62
CA SER A 6 -6.81 46.88 -31.83
C SER A 6 -7.41 45.83 -30.92
N LEU A 7 -8.06 44.84 -31.51
CA LEU A 7 -8.57 43.66 -30.83
C LEU A 7 -7.44 42.64 -30.71
N LEU A 8 -6.93 42.42 -29.48
CA LEU A 8 -6.01 41.32 -29.17
C LEU A 8 -6.83 40.02 -29.02
N PHE A 9 -6.63 39.11 -29.95
CA PHE A 9 -7.14 37.72 -29.79
C PHE A 9 -6.16 36.95 -28.91
N PHE A 10 -6.60 36.61 -27.72
CA PHE A 10 -5.93 35.62 -26.86
C PHE A 10 -6.31 34.22 -27.36
N PHE A 11 -5.38 33.53 -28.03
CA PHE A 11 -5.52 32.09 -28.28
C PHE A 11 -5.21 31.33 -26.99
N ALA A 12 -6.25 30.86 -26.29
CA ALA A 12 -6.11 29.88 -25.24
C ALA A 12 -5.83 28.51 -25.90
N THR A 13 -4.59 28.07 -25.83
CA THR A 13 -4.25 26.67 -26.17
C THR A 13 -4.85 25.74 -25.12
N LEU A 14 -5.96 25.08 -25.42
CA LEU A 14 -6.43 23.95 -24.62
C LEU A 14 -5.42 22.80 -24.78
N SER A 15 -4.59 22.60 -23.76
CA SER A 15 -3.82 21.37 -23.62
C SER A 15 -4.80 20.25 -23.23
N PHE A 16 -5.11 19.38 -24.16
CA PHE A 16 -5.82 18.13 -23.85
C PHE A 16 -4.86 17.23 -23.05
N ALA A 17 -5.08 17.10 -21.74
CA ALA A 17 -4.43 16.08 -20.95
C ALA A 17 -4.80 14.70 -21.54
N LYS A 18 -3.80 13.97 -22.00
CA LYS A 18 -4.00 12.58 -22.43
C LYS A 18 -4.32 11.75 -21.17
N PHE A 19 -5.55 11.24 -21.10
CA PHE A 19 -5.92 10.24 -20.12
C PHE A 19 -5.08 8.98 -20.38
N VAL A 20 -4.10 8.72 -19.55
CA VAL A 20 -3.41 7.42 -19.51
C VAL A 20 -4.28 6.54 -18.61
N ALA A 21 -5.02 5.61 -19.21
CA ALA A 21 -5.69 4.56 -18.46
C ALA A 21 -4.63 3.76 -17.71
N ALA A 22 -4.92 3.35 -16.45
CA ALA A 22 -4.02 2.49 -15.70
C ALA A 22 -3.70 1.26 -16.56
N GLN A 23 -2.42 1.11 -16.90
CA GLN A 23 -1.99 0.04 -17.80
C GLN A 23 -1.97 -1.27 -17.03
N THR A 24 -2.92 -2.15 -17.36
CA THR A 24 -2.97 -3.51 -16.79
C THR A 24 -1.82 -4.34 -17.34
N VAL A 25 -1.07 -4.96 -16.46
CA VAL A 25 -0.06 -5.96 -16.80
C VAL A 25 -0.64 -7.35 -16.61
N THR A 26 -0.39 -8.19 -17.58
CA THR A 26 -0.75 -9.61 -17.54
C THR A 26 0.52 -10.43 -17.68
N ILE A 27 0.66 -11.47 -16.86
CA ILE A 27 1.69 -12.50 -16.94
C ILE A 27 1.03 -13.86 -17.08
N GLY A 28 1.55 -14.72 -17.95
CA GLY A 28 0.87 -15.97 -18.28
C GLY A 28 -0.30 -15.78 -19.24
N ASN A 29 -1.06 -16.83 -19.46
CA ASN A 29 -2.23 -16.82 -20.33
C ASN A 29 -3.34 -17.71 -19.76
N LEU A 30 -4.60 -17.32 -20.01
CA LEU A 30 -5.79 -18.10 -19.68
C LEU A 30 -6.59 -18.33 -20.97
N PRO A 31 -6.31 -19.40 -21.71
CA PRO A 31 -7.02 -19.67 -22.96
C PRO A 31 -8.51 -19.88 -22.70
N ALA A 32 -9.36 -19.29 -23.53
CA ALA A 32 -10.81 -19.38 -23.42
C ALA A 32 -11.35 -20.81 -23.60
N SER A 33 -10.60 -21.66 -24.31
CA SER A 33 -10.99 -23.04 -24.61
C SER A 33 -9.79 -23.98 -24.45
N PRO A 34 -9.38 -24.28 -23.19
CA PRO A 34 -8.35 -25.27 -22.98
C PRO A 34 -8.83 -26.65 -23.50
N ASN A 35 -7.95 -27.36 -24.22
CA ASN A 35 -8.32 -28.58 -24.94
C ASN A 35 -7.48 -29.82 -24.56
N PHE A 36 -6.56 -29.70 -23.62
CA PHE A 36 -5.86 -30.85 -23.06
C PHE A 36 -5.63 -30.70 -21.56
N GLY A 37 -5.61 -31.83 -20.87
CA GLY A 37 -5.17 -31.95 -19.48
C GLY A 37 -3.76 -32.55 -19.44
N PHE A 38 -2.89 -32.03 -18.59
CA PHE A 38 -1.56 -32.56 -18.37
C PHE A 38 -1.54 -33.33 -17.04
N GLU A 39 -1.54 -34.64 -17.16
CA GLU A 39 -1.53 -35.59 -16.03
C GLU A 39 -0.18 -36.30 -15.92
N PRO A 40 0.84 -35.61 -15.44
CA PRO A 40 2.14 -36.24 -15.29
C PRO A 40 2.17 -37.18 -14.07
N THR A 41 2.98 -38.21 -14.18
CA THR A 41 3.53 -38.92 -13.03
C THR A 41 4.90 -38.34 -12.74
N PRO A 42 5.21 -37.84 -11.53
CA PRO A 42 4.48 -38.01 -10.26
C PRO A 42 3.30 -37.04 -10.03
N ALA A 43 2.50 -37.32 -8.98
CA ALA A 43 1.32 -36.53 -8.64
C ALA A 43 1.61 -35.06 -8.34
N VAL A 44 2.78 -34.75 -7.81
CA VAL A 44 3.23 -33.37 -7.53
C VAL A 44 4.09 -32.89 -8.70
N ILE A 45 3.71 -31.77 -9.30
CA ILE A 45 4.41 -31.20 -10.45
C ILE A 45 4.25 -29.69 -10.48
N THR A 46 5.30 -28.99 -10.88
CA THR A 46 5.29 -27.55 -11.19
C THR A 46 5.46 -27.35 -12.69
N ALA A 47 4.60 -26.53 -13.30
CA ALA A 47 4.72 -26.07 -14.68
C ALA A 47 4.94 -24.57 -14.71
N ILE A 48 5.84 -24.09 -15.59
CA ILE A 48 6.19 -22.67 -15.75
C ILE A 48 5.88 -22.26 -17.20
N ASP A 49 5.03 -21.23 -17.38
CA ASP A 49 4.75 -20.65 -18.69
C ASP A 49 5.98 -19.89 -19.20
N LEU A 50 6.52 -20.29 -20.35
CA LEU A 50 7.67 -19.67 -20.98
C LEU A 50 7.30 -18.62 -22.03
N ALA A 51 6.04 -18.58 -22.43
CA ALA A 51 5.59 -17.78 -23.56
C ALA A 51 5.19 -16.35 -23.18
N ASN A 52 4.73 -16.15 -21.95
CA ASN A 52 4.08 -14.89 -21.54
C ASN A 52 4.71 -14.34 -20.25
N PRO A 53 6.01 -13.95 -20.25
CA PRO A 53 6.63 -13.31 -19.10
C PRO A 53 6.03 -11.92 -18.86
N ALA A 54 6.26 -11.36 -17.67
CA ALA A 54 5.94 -9.98 -17.38
C ALA A 54 6.63 -9.03 -18.37
N SER A 55 5.89 -8.19 -19.05
CA SER A 55 6.41 -7.21 -20.00
C SER A 55 6.92 -5.93 -19.34
N GLN A 56 6.43 -5.63 -18.15
CA GLN A 56 6.73 -4.43 -17.37
C GLN A 56 6.77 -4.76 -15.88
N ALA A 57 7.35 -3.86 -15.07
CA ALA A 57 7.24 -3.92 -13.62
C ALA A 57 5.78 -3.69 -13.23
N ALA A 58 5.25 -4.55 -12.36
CA ALA A 58 3.85 -4.50 -11.95
C ALA A 58 3.64 -5.06 -10.55
N THR A 59 2.52 -4.67 -9.94
CA THR A 59 1.98 -5.30 -8.75
C THR A 59 0.76 -6.12 -9.13
N LEU A 60 0.90 -7.45 -9.07
CA LEU A 60 -0.17 -8.39 -9.42
C LEU A 60 -1.07 -8.62 -8.22
N THR A 61 -2.38 -8.51 -8.42
CA THR A 61 -3.39 -8.59 -7.34
C THR A 61 -4.35 -9.75 -7.49
N ALA A 62 -4.46 -10.30 -8.68
CA ALA A 62 -5.35 -11.42 -8.96
C ALA A 62 -4.69 -12.44 -9.89
N ALA A 63 -5.15 -13.67 -9.82
CA ALA A 63 -4.77 -14.72 -10.76
C ALA A 63 -5.95 -15.61 -11.11
N ALA A 64 -5.84 -16.28 -12.24
CA ALA A 64 -6.79 -17.28 -12.70
C ALA A 64 -6.05 -18.47 -13.29
N PHE A 65 -6.61 -19.65 -13.16
CA PHE A 65 -6.09 -20.86 -13.78
C PHE A 65 -7.21 -21.82 -14.09
N SER A 66 -7.00 -22.71 -15.08
CA SER A 66 -7.94 -23.76 -15.41
C SER A 66 -7.48 -25.09 -14.83
N TRP A 67 -8.46 -25.95 -14.48
CA TRP A 67 -8.28 -27.26 -13.89
C TRP A 67 -9.22 -28.27 -14.52
N SER A 68 -8.78 -29.53 -14.67
CA SER A 68 -9.58 -30.50 -15.43
C SER A 68 -10.79 -31.04 -14.66
N VAL A 69 -10.69 -31.14 -13.35
CA VAL A 69 -11.71 -31.76 -12.46
C VAL A 69 -11.72 -31.03 -11.11
N GLY A 70 -12.89 -30.88 -10.49
CA GLY A 70 -13.07 -30.38 -9.14
C GLY A 70 -14.24 -31.11 -8.45
N PRO A 71 -14.43 -30.91 -7.13
CA PRO A 71 -13.62 -30.10 -6.21
C PRO A 71 -12.34 -30.82 -5.72
N CYS A 72 -11.25 -30.07 -5.62
CA CYS A 72 -9.96 -30.55 -5.12
C CYS A 72 -9.46 -29.60 -4.03
N PRO A 73 -9.42 -30.00 -2.77
CA PRO A 73 -8.98 -29.14 -1.67
C PRO A 73 -7.46 -28.98 -1.66
N ALA A 74 -7.00 -27.76 -1.39
CA ALA A 74 -5.59 -27.38 -1.17
C ALA A 74 -4.61 -27.98 -2.21
N VAL A 75 -4.98 -27.95 -3.51
CA VAL A 75 -4.27 -28.69 -4.56
C VAL A 75 -3.37 -27.84 -5.44
N ALA A 76 -3.62 -26.53 -5.53
CA ALA A 76 -2.94 -25.66 -6.47
C ALA A 76 -2.14 -24.57 -5.76
N LYS A 77 -0.88 -24.32 -6.20
CA LYS A 77 -0.10 -23.14 -5.85
C LYS A 77 0.21 -22.36 -7.11
N ILE A 78 0.11 -21.04 -7.06
CA ILE A 78 0.61 -20.14 -8.10
C ILE A 78 1.99 -19.67 -7.68
N LYS A 79 2.94 -19.77 -8.59
CA LYS A 79 4.34 -19.45 -8.36
C LYS A 79 4.83 -18.41 -9.34
N PHE A 80 5.76 -17.57 -8.87
CA PHE A 80 6.41 -16.56 -9.70
C PHE A 80 7.91 -16.81 -9.67
N PHE A 81 8.54 -16.80 -10.84
CA PHE A 81 9.95 -17.13 -11.01
C PHE A 81 10.69 -15.99 -11.70
N ARG A 82 11.92 -15.76 -11.28
CA ARG A 82 12.86 -14.83 -11.91
C ARG A 82 14.03 -15.57 -12.53
N PRO A 83 14.35 -15.33 -13.81
CA PRO A 83 15.54 -15.92 -14.41
C PRO A 83 16.80 -15.25 -13.84
N ALA A 84 17.74 -16.06 -13.36
CA ALA A 84 19.08 -15.63 -13.01
C ALA A 84 19.95 -15.50 -14.27
N PRO A 85 21.11 -14.81 -14.22
CA PRO A 85 22.01 -14.64 -15.37
C PRO A 85 22.50 -15.95 -15.99
N ASN A 86 22.55 -17.03 -15.23
CA ASN A 86 22.92 -18.37 -15.70
C ASN A 86 21.74 -19.15 -16.33
N GLY A 87 20.58 -18.51 -16.50
CA GLY A 87 19.39 -19.13 -17.07
C GLY A 87 18.57 -19.97 -16.08
N THR A 88 18.95 -20.05 -14.81
CA THR A 88 18.17 -20.75 -13.78
C THR A 88 16.95 -19.90 -13.39
N PHE A 89 15.76 -20.51 -13.39
CA PHE A 89 14.58 -19.90 -12.81
C PHE A 89 14.61 -20.06 -11.28
N ILE A 90 14.52 -18.96 -10.55
CA ILE A 90 14.52 -18.95 -9.08
C ILE A 90 13.14 -18.51 -8.61
N LEU A 91 12.55 -19.20 -7.65
CA LEU A 91 11.27 -18.83 -7.06
C LEU A 91 11.37 -17.44 -6.40
N LEU A 92 10.57 -16.53 -6.89
CA LEU A 92 10.42 -15.19 -6.32
C LEU A 92 9.45 -15.23 -5.14
N THR A 93 8.28 -15.85 -5.33
CA THR A 93 7.25 -16.04 -4.32
C THR A 93 6.20 -17.03 -4.80
N GLU A 94 5.35 -17.51 -3.87
CA GLU A 94 4.20 -18.36 -4.19
C GLU A 94 2.96 -17.93 -3.41
N ARG A 95 1.78 -18.34 -3.90
CA ARG A 95 0.48 -18.16 -3.24
C ARG A 95 -0.29 -19.47 -3.26
N GLY A 96 -1.06 -19.71 -2.25
CA GLY A 96 -1.81 -20.94 -2.02
C GLY A 96 -1.26 -21.72 -0.82
N PRO A 97 -1.64 -23.02 -0.62
CA PRO A 97 -2.44 -23.79 -1.58
C PRO A 97 -3.89 -23.32 -1.67
N PHE A 98 -4.44 -23.34 -2.88
CA PHE A 98 -5.82 -23.00 -3.17
C PHE A 98 -6.68 -24.24 -3.33
N ASP A 99 -7.94 -24.14 -2.89
CA ASP A 99 -8.99 -25.07 -3.24
C ASP A 99 -9.44 -24.84 -4.68
N VAL A 100 -9.65 -25.91 -5.41
CA VAL A 100 -10.21 -25.85 -6.76
C VAL A 100 -11.67 -26.33 -6.71
N THR A 101 -12.60 -25.43 -6.95
CA THR A 101 -14.05 -25.68 -6.87
C THR A 101 -14.74 -25.64 -8.23
N SER A 102 -14.05 -25.17 -9.27
CA SER A 102 -14.55 -25.02 -10.63
C SER A 102 -13.44 -25.27 -11.66
N THR A 103 -13.84 -25.49 -12.92
CA THR A 103 -12.90 -25.71 -14.03
C THR A 103 -12.03 -24.46 -14.34
N THR A 104 -12.48 -23.27 -14.02
CA THR A 104 -11.69 -22.05 -14.02
C THR A 104 -11.79 -21.42 -12.64
N GLN A 105 -10.66 -21.31 -11.98
CA GLN A 105 -10.55 -20.75 -10.65
C GLN A 105 -9.98 -19.34 -10.70
N PHE A 106 -10.64 -18.40 -10.02
CA PHE A 106 -10.16 -17.05 -9.81
C PHE A 106 -9.74 -16.88 -8.36
N VAL A 107 -8.55 -16.33 -8.12
CA VAL A 107 -8.00 -16.15 -6.79
C VAL A 107 -7.40 -14.76 -6.63
N PHE A 108 -7.51 -14.19 -5.44
CA PHE A 108 -6.78 -12.98 -5.09
C PHE A 108 -5.37 -13.35 -4.61
N LEU A 109 -4.38 -12.59 -5.06
CA LEU A 109 -3.01 -12.72 -4.61
C LEU A 109 -2.83 -11.86 -3.34
N SER A 110 -2.83 -12.50 -2.19
CA SER A 110 -2.63 -11.84 -0.89
C SER A 110 -1.44 -12.47 -0.15
N PRO A 111 -0.39 -11.65 0.17
CA PRO A 111 -0.18 -10.27 -0.29
C PRO A 111 -0.01 -10.20 -1.82
N PRO A 112 -0.23 -9.04 -2.45
CA PRO A 112 0.07 -8.83 -3.88
C PRO A 112 1.51 -9.21 -4.25
N VAL A 113 1.76 -9.47 -5.52
CA VAL A 113 3.08 -9.92 -5.99
C VAL A 113 3.72 -8.88 -6.88
N ALA A 114 4.88 -8.35 -6.46
CA ALA A 114 5.67 -7.46 -7.28
C ALA A 114 6.49 -8.27 -8.30
N VAL A 115 6.34 -7.94 -9.59
CA VAL A 115 7.09 -8.54 -10.70
C VAL A 115 7.88 -7.49 -11.46
N GLN A 116 8.93 -7.94 -12.15
CA GLN A 116 9.76 -7.15 -13.05
C GLN A 116 9.66 -7.71 -14.47
N PRO A 117 10.06 -6.94 -15.51
CA PRO A 117 10.14 -7.45 -16.86
C PRO A 117 10.98 -8.75 -16.92
N GLY A 118 10.43 -9.77 -17.57
CA GLY A 118 11.09 -11.07 -17.67
C GLY A 118 10.82 -12.03 -16.51
N ASP A 119 10.01 -11.68 -15.51
CA ASP A 119 9.51 -12.65 -14.53
C ASP A 119 8.45 -13.57 -15.15
N TYR A 120 8.37 -14.81 -14.70
CA TYR A 120 7.51 -15.85 -15.24
C TYR A 120 6.50 -16.32 -14.17
N ILE A 121 5.34 -16.79 -14.65
CA ILE A 121 4.33 -17.43 -13.80
C ILE A 121 4.36 -18.95 -13.99
N GLY A 122 4.10 -19.66 -12.92
CA GLY A 122 3.92 -21.11 -12.93
C GLY A 122 2.78 -21.53 -12.02
N ILE A 123 2.43 -22.79 -12.14
CA ILE A 123 1.41 -23.43 -11.30
C ILE A 123 1.93 -24.79 -10.83
N THR A 124 1.72 -25.08 -9.55
CA THR A 124 2.04 -26.39 -8.95
C THR A 124 0.77 -27.14 -8.64
N ARG A 125 0.69 -28.39 -9.09
CA ARG A 125 -0.26 -29.39 -8.58
C ARG A 125 0.37 -30.11 -7.41
N LEU A 126 -0.30 -30.17 -6.27
CA LEU A 126 0.20 -30.76 -5.03
C LEU A 126 -0.27 -32.20 -4.79
N SER A 127 -1.26 -32.66 -5.53
CA SER A 127 -1.80 -34.03 -5.40
C SER A 127 -2.35 -34.55 -6.73
N ALA A 128 -2.75 -35.81 -6.79
CA ALA A 128 -3.35 -36.41 -7.98
C ALA A 128 -4.81 -36.00 -8.23
N CYS A 129 -5.36 -35.04 -7.47
CA CYS A 129 -6.72 -34.55 -7.69
C CYS A 129 -6.77 -33.57 -8.86
N GLY A 130 -7.35 -33.97 -9.98
CA GLY A 130 -7.42 -33.22 -11.22
C GLY A 130 -6.07 -33.04 -11.90
N SER A 131 -6.03 -32.24 -12.96
CA SER A 131 -4.82 -31.98 -13.73
C SER A 131 -4.67 -30.52 -14.13
N LEU A 132 -3.41 -30.12 -14.40
CA LEU A 132 -3.11 -28.88 -15.06
C LEU A 132 -3.69 -28.90 -16.47
N VAL A 133 -4.23 -27.79 -16.95
CA VAL A 133 -4.85 -27.70 -18.27
C VAL A 133 -4.13 -26.67 -19.13
N GLY A 134 -4.24 -26.83 -20.42
CA GLY A 134 -3.67 -25.95 -21.40
C GLY A 134 -4.38 -26.02 -22.75
N GLN A 135 -3.80 -25.35 -23.73
CA GLN A 135 -4.27 -25.31 -25.12
C GLN A 135 -3.15 -25.75 -26.06
N SER A 136 -3.47 -26.65 -27.01
CA SER A 136 -2.63 -27.04 -28.12
C SER A 136 -3.45 -27.05 -29.44
N PRO A 137 -3.00 -26.44 -30.55
CA PRO A 137 -1.75 -25.69 -30.62
C PRO A 137 -1.82 -24.38 -29.80
N GLY A 138 -0.67 -23.97 -29.26
CA GLY A 138 -0.50 -22.79 -28.43
C GLY A 138 0.75 -22.00 -28.81
N ALA A 139 1.31 -21.27 -27.85
CA ALA A 139 2.52 -20.48 -28.05
C ALA A 139 3.74 -21.37 -28.36
N ALA A 140 4.57 -20.93 -29.29
CA ALA A 140 5.75 -21.71 -29.75
C ALA A 140 6.74 -22.04 -28.63
N GLN A 141 6.96 -21.10 -27.69
CA GLN A 141 7.83 -21.27 -26.53
C GLN A 141 7.29 -22.31 -25.54
N GLY A 142 5.98 -22.50 -25.53
CA GLY A 142 5.34 -23.49 -24.67
C GLY A 142 5.54 -23.24 -23.18
N PHE A 143 5.66 -24.33 -22.45
CA PHE A 143 5.93 -24.33 -21.02
C PHE A 143 6.91 -25.46 -20.65
N VAL A 144 7.50 -25.38 -19.47
CA VAL A 144 8.34 -26.44 -18.92
C VAL A 144 7.70 -27.01 -17.68
N ALA A 145 7.74 -28.34 -17.52
CA ALA A 145 7.21 -29.03 -16.37
C ALA A 145 8.28 -29.87 -15.67
N LEU A 146 8.33 -29.80 -14.35
CA LEU A 146 9.24 -30.57 -13.50
C LEU A 146 8.51 -31.19 -12.33
N ALA A 147 8.86 -32.45 -12.02
CA ALA A 147 8.36 -33.14 -10.85
C ALA A 147 8.68 -32.40 -9.55
N GLY A 148 7.71 -32.32 -8.65
CA GLY A 148 7.84 -31.73 -7.33
C GLY A 148 7.28 -30.29 -7.23
N ASP A 149 7.21 -29.84 -5.98
CA ASP A 149 6.92 -28.47 -5.59
C ASP A 149 8.26 -27.68 -5.56
N ILE A 150 8.71 -27.23 -6.72
CA ILE A 150 10.07 -26.70 -6.90
C ILE A 150 10.19 -25.21 -6.51
N SER A 151 11.37 -24.85 -6.01
CA SER A 151 11.80 -23.47 -5.77
C SER A 151 12.84 -22.95 -6.78
N SER A 152 13.37 -23.85 -7.63
CA SER A 152 14.28 -23.49 -8.71
C SER A 152 14.21 -24.49 -9.87
N LEU A 153 14.57 -24.05 -11.07
CA LEU A 153 14.67 -24.87 -12.27
C LEU A 153 15.93 -24.46 -13.04
N ALA A 154 16.93 -25.34 -13.08
CA ALA A 154 18.14 -25.09 -13.85
C ALA A 154 17.93 -25.33 -15.36
N PRO A 155 18.72 -24.71 -16.24
CA PRO A 155 18.65 -24.93 -17.68
C PRO A 155 18.75 -26.42 -18.04
N GLY A 156 17.86 -26.88 -18.91
CA GLY A 156 17.82 -28.27 -19.36
C GLY A 156 17.13 -29.25 -18.38
N GLN A 157 16.70 -28.79 -17.23
CA GLN A 157 15.85 -29.58 -16.34
C GLN A 157 14.37 -29.52 -16.75
N GLY A 158 13.62 -30.55 -16.40
CA GLY A 158 12.20 -30.66 -16.71
C GLY A 158 11.91 -31.10 -18.14
N THR A 159 10.63 -31.27 -18.43
CA THR A 159 10.12 -31.62 -19.76
C THR A 159 9.58 -30.35 -20.42
N HIS A 160 10.19 -29.96 -21.53
CA HIS A 160 9.67 -28.83 -22.31
C HIS A 160 8.53 -29.31 -23.21
N ILE A 161 7.42 -28.60 -23.20
CA ILE A 161 6.22 -28.85 -24.01
C ILE A 161 6.05 -27.66 -24.97
N PRO A 162 6.60 -27.74 -26.19
CA PRO A 162 6.51 -26.66 -27.17
C PRO A 162 5.13 -26.61 -27.82
N ASN A 163 4.80 -25.47 -28.44
CA ASN A 163 3.53 -25.26 -29.17
C ASN A 163 2.28 -25.51 -28.30
N ALA A 164 2.39 -25.21 -27.02
CA ALA A 164 1.30 -25.32 -26.07
C ALA A 164 1.27 -24.10 -25.15
N THR A 165 0.10 -23.78 -24.65
CA THR A 165 -0.10 -22.67 -23.70
C THR A 165 -0.60 -23.23 -22.38
N LEU A 166 0.10 -22.95 -21.29
CA LEU A 166 -0.34 -23.32 -19.95
C LEU A 166 -1.49 -22.40 -19.52
N SER A 167 -2.54 -22.97 -18.92
CA SER A 167 -3.69 -22.19 -18.48
C SER A 167 -3.50 -21.64 -17.08
N VAL A 168 -2.65 -20.66 -16.95
CA VAL A 168 -2.42 -19.87 -15.72
C VAL A 168 -2.08 -18.43 -16.10
N GLN A 169 -2.74 -17.49 -15.43
CA GLN A 169 -2.56 -16.06 -15.68
C GLN A 169 -2.64 -15.29 -14.35
N ALA A 170 -1.85 -14.24 -14.23
CA ALA A 170 -2.04 -13.24 -13.19
C ALA A 170 -2.11 -11.84 -13.79
N THR A 171 -2.88 -10.98 -13.15
CA THR A 171 -3.12 -9.61 -13.59
C THR A 171 -2.89 -8.63 -12.45
N GLY A 172 -2.48 -7.43 -12.81
CA GLY A 172 -2.27 -6.32 -11.91
C GLY A 172 -1.98 -5.05 -12.68
N ASN A 173 -1.44 -4.07 -12.01
CA ASN A 173 -1.18 -2.77 -12.61
C ASN A 173 0.31 -2.50 -12.70
N VAL A 174 0.72 -1.74 -13.72
CA VAL A 174 2.11 -1.26 -13.85
C VAL A 174 2.52 -0.61 -12.54
N THR A 175 3.67 -1.02 -12.02
CA THR A 175 4.29 -0.32 -10.90
C THR A 175 4.95 0.94 -11.47
N THR A 176 4.23 2.04 -11.46
CA THR A 176 4.83 3.34 -11.70
C THR A 176 5.63 3.70 -10.43
N THR A 177 6.84 4.22 -10.60
CA THR A 177 7.54 4.84 -9.47
C THR A 177 6.65 5.99 -8.98
N PRO A 178 6.33 6.08 -7.68
CA PRO A 178 5.57 7.22 -7.17
C PRO A 178 6.22 8.52 -7.64
N PRO A 179 5.46 9.52 -8.06
CA PRO A 179 6.03 10.80 -8.51
C PRO A 179 6.96 11.37 -7.43
N SER A 180 8.10 11.91 -7.86
CA SER A 180 9.00 12.66 -6.97
C SER A 180 8.33 13.99 -6.63
N GLY A 181 8.10 14.25 -5.35
CA GLY A 181 7.48 15.49 -4.89
C GLY A 181 6.72 15.26 -3.57
N ASP A 182 6.09 16.33 -3.08
CA ASP A 182 5.18 16.18 -1.95
C ASP A 182 3.96 15.35 -2.36
N PRO A 183 3.45 14.46 -1.49
CA PRO A 183 2.21 13.73 -1.75
C PRO A 183 1.04 14.72 -1.86
N ALA A 184 -0.02 14.33 -2.52
CA ALA A 184 -1.20 15.22 -2.59
C ALA A 184 -1.92 15.31 -1.23
N ALA A 185 -1.89 14.22 -0.47
CA ALA A 185 -2.42 14.16 0.90
C ALA A 185 -1.68 13.09 1.72
N VAL A 186 -1.81 13.18 3.03
CA VAL A 186 -1.19 12.26 4.00
C VAL A 186 -2.25 11.77 5.00
N ILE A 187 -2.29 10.47 5.27
CA ILE A 187 -2.92 9.92 6.46
C ILE A 187 -1.85 9.92 7.56
N PRO A 188 -2.03 10.74 8.61
CA PRO A 188 -0.97 11.01 9.58
C PRO A 188 -0.45 9.79 10.32
N VAL A 189 -1.33 8.83 10.63
CA VAL A 189 -0.94 7.61 11.35
C VAL A 189 -1.70 6.39 10.84
N VAL A 190 -0.97 5.34 10.51
CA VAL A 190 -1.49 4.02 10.23
C VAL A 190 -0.69 2.97 10.99
N GLY A 191 -1.34 1.89 11.44
CA GLY A 191 -0.65 0.87 12.22
C GLY A 191 -1.28 -0.52 12.12
N SER A 192 -0.44 -1.52 12.33
CA SER A 192 -0.79 -2.88 12.73
C SER A 192 0.28 -3.31 13.73
N THR A 193 0.06 -3.03 15.04
CA THR A 193 1.10 -3.11 16.05
C THR A 193 0.52 -3.30 17.45
N PRO A 194 1.23 -4.05 18.33
CA PRO A 194 0.88 -4.08 19.75
C PRO A 194 0.97 -2.67 20.37
N GLY A 195 0.06 -2.39 21.29
CA GLY A 195 0.15 -1.20 22.14
C GLY A 195 1.26 -1.32 23.20
N ALA A 196 1.73 -0.17 23.70
CA ALA A 196 2.85 -0.11 24.64
C ALA A 196 2.63 -0.89 25.96
N LEU A 197 1.38 -1.10 26.37
CA LEU A 197 1.05 -1.85 27.58
C LEU A 197 0.80 -3.36 27.33
N GLY A 198 0.99 -3.84 26.11
CA GLY A 198 0.85 -5.25 25.76
C GLY A 198 -0.59 -5.82 25.76
N THR A 199 -1.59 -5.02 26.12
CA THR A 199 -3.00 -5.43 26.19
C THR A 199 -3.84 -4.95 25.00
N ALA A 200 -3.29 -4.10 24.15
CA ALA A 200 -3.90 -3.58 22.95
C ALA A 200 -3.21 -4.12 21.70
N PHE A 201 -3.98 -4.23 20.62
CA PHE A 201 -3.42 -4.39 19.28
C PHE A 201 -4.11 -3.39 18.36
N PHE A 202 -3.35 -2.40 17.89
CA PHE A 202 -3.86 -1.36 17.01
C PHE A 202 -3.81 -1.80 15.55
N ARG A 203 -4.91 -1.54 14.84
CA ARG A 203 -5.09 -1.82 13.42
C ARG A 203 -5.59 -0.59 12.68
N THR A 204 -5.42 -0.59 11.36
CA THR A 204 -5.97 0.47 10.49
C THR A 204 -6.78 -0.15 9.36
N THR A 205 -8.03 0.28 9.23
CA THR A 205 -8.88 0.01 8.07
C THR A 205 -8.98 1.28 7.23
N LEU A 206 -8.84 1.15 5.92
CA LEU A 206 -9.00 2.25 4.96
C LEU A 206 -10.29 2.08 4.18
N GLN A 207 -10.96 3.20 3.88
CA GLN A 207 -12.04 3.31 2.90
C GLN A 207 -11.67 4.38 1.88
N LEU A 208 -11.67 4.01 0.62
CA LEU A 208 -11.41 4.89 -0.52
C LEU A 208 -12.69 5.00 -1.34
N HIS A 209 -13.12 6.21 -1.65
CA HIS A 209 -14.30 6.45 -2.48
C HIS A 209 -13.96 7.37 -3.65
N ASN A 210 -14.42 7.02 -4.85
CA ASN A 210 -14.34 7.87 -6.02
C ASN A 210 -15.64 8.67 -6.21
N PRO A 211 -15.71 9.95 -5.85
CA PRO A 211 -16.90 10.78 -6.04
C PRO A 211 -17.00 11.35 -7.47
N ARG A 212 -16.10 10.98 -8.38
CA ARG A 212 -15.99 11.56 -9.73
C ARG A 212 -16.73 10.71 -10.76
N THR A 213 -16.92 11.29 -11.96
CA THR A 213 -17.53 10.62 -13.10
C THR A 213 -16.54 9.85 -13.97
N GLY A 214 -15.23 10.02 -13.74
CA GLY A 214 -14.13 9.27 -14.37
C GLY A 214 -13.44 8.34 -13.38
N THR A 215 -12.71 7.34 -13.87
CA THR A 215 -11.84 6.51 -13.07
C THR A 215 -10.70 7.34 -12.50
N ILE A 216 -10.36 7.14 -11.22
CA ILE A 216 -9.20 7.73 -10.56
C ILE A 216 -8.24 6.62 -10.13
N SER A 217 -6.94 6.90 -10.20
CA SER A 217 -5.90 5.96 -9.79
C SER A 217 -4.72 6.68 -9.13
N GLY A 218 -3.88 5.92 -8.46
CA GLY A 218 -2.71 6.42 -7.76
C GLY A 218 -2.13 5.39 -6.80
N HIS A 219 -1.26 5.86 -5.92
CA HIS A 219 -0.53 5.05 -4.97
C HIS A 219 -0.79 5.48 -3.53
N LEU A 220 -0.86 4.50 -2.64
CA LEU A 220 -0.75 4.66 -1.20
C LEU A 220 0.66 4.24 -0.81
N VAL A 221 1.52 5.17 -0.37
CA VAL A 221 2.93 4.91 -0.03
C VAL A 221 3.09 4.90 1.47
N TYR A 222 3.54 3.78 2.03
CA TYR A 222 3.70 3.62 3.47
C TYR A 222 5.10 4.01 3.92
N HIS A 223 5.19 4.98 4.84
CA HIS A 223 6.44 5.41 5.46
C HIS A 223 6.51 4.88 6.89
N PRO A 224 7.38 3.88 7.15
CA PRO A 224 7.51 3.29 8.48
C PRO A 224 8.13 4.28 9.48
N GLN A 225 7.77 4.13 10.75
CA GLN A 225 8.28 4.96 11.84
C GLN A 225 9.79 4.92 11.94
N GLY A 226 10.39 6.10 12.14
CA GLY A 226 11.82 6.27 12.36
C GLY A 226 12.67 6.20 11.10
N SER A 227 12.06 6.08 9.93
CA SER A 227 12.72 6.03 8.62
C SER A 227 12.57 7.34 7.86
N ILE A 228 13.56 7.67 7.05
CA ILE A 228 13.43 8.69 6.02
C ILE A 228 12.67 8.07 4.86
N GLY A 229 11.52 8.64 4.51
CA GLY A 229 10.72 8.15 3.42
C GLY A 229 11.40 8.31 2.05
N SER A 230 11.14 7.35 1.19
CA SER A 230 11.71 7.29 -0.15
C SER A 230 10.70 6.79 -1.17
N SER A 231 10.98 6.97 -2.45
CA SER A 231 10.19 6.41 -3.55
C SER A 231 10.23 4.87 -3.62
N SER A 232 11.13 4.23 -2.87
CA SER A 232 11.22 2.77 -2.75
C SER A 232 10.44 2.21 -1.56
N ASP A 233 9.78 3.06 -0.79
CA ASP A 233 8.94 2.62 0.33
C ASP A 233 7.77 1.77 -0.19
N PRO A 234 7.29 0.82 0.62
CA PRO A 234 6.19 -0.05 0.20
C PRO A 234 4.97 0.75 -0.24
N SER A 235 4.45 0.44 -1.40
CA SER A 235 3.30 1.15 -1.97
C SER A 235 2.23 0.21 -2.50
N VAL A 236 0.98 0.67 -2.50
CA VAL A 236 -0.18 -0.03 -3.06
C VAL A 236 -0.85 0.85 -4.08
N PHE A 237 -1.00 0.32 -5.28
CA PHE A 237 -1.77 0.97 -6.33
C PHE A 237 -3.28 0.86 -6.03
N TYR A 238 -4.00 1.96 -6.22
CA TYR A 238 -5.45 1.96 -6.26
C TYR A 238 -5.95 2.42 -7.63
N SER A 239 -7.05 1.85 -8.08
CA SER A 239 -7.84 2.32 -9.22
C SER A 239 -9.30 2.13 -8.86
N LEU A 240 -10.08 3.20 -8.94
CA LEU A 240 -11.47 3.23 -8.52
C LEU A 240 -12.32 3.73 -9.69
N THR A 241 -13.30 2.94 -10.07
CA THR A 241 -14.31 3.34 -11.07
C THR A 241 -15.24 4.42 -10.50
N PRO A 242 -15.99 5.14 -11.36
CA PRO A 242 -16.94 6.16 -10.90
C PRO A 242 -17.90 5.63 -9.84
N GLY A 243 -17.99 6.32 -8.68
CA GLY A 243 -18.86 5.95 -7.57
C GLY A 243 -18.40 4.75 -6.76
N GLU A 244 -17.28 4.11 -7.11
CA GLU A 244 -16.76 2.95 -6.37
C GLU A 244 -16.30 3.36 -4.96
N THR A 245 -16.65 2.53 -3.98
CA THR A 245 -16.08 2.57 -2.63
C THR A 245 -15.38 1.26 -2.36
N ARG A 246 -14.10 1.35 -2.00
CA ARG A 246 -13.26 0.18 -1.66
C ARG A 246 -12.84 0.25 -0.20
N SER A 247 -13.06 -0.84 0.54
CA SER A 247 -12.57 -0.99 1.91
C SER A 247 -11.38 -1.95 1.93
N ILE A 248 -10.34 -1.58 2.67
CA ILE A 248 -9.16 -2.41 2.91
C ILE A 248 -9.08 -2.61 4.42
N ALA A 249 -9.53 -3.78 4.87
CA ALA A 249 -9.47 -4.14 6.27
C ALA A 249 -8.03 -4.48 6.67
N ASP A 250 -7.60 -4.00 7.84
CA ASP A 250 -6.26 -4.20 8.38
C ASP A 250 -5.16 -3.95 7.33
N PHE A 251 -5.04 -2.69 6.92
CA PHE A 251 -4.28 -2.25 5.75
C PHE A 251 -2.85 -2.82 5.70
N LEU A 252 -2.05 -2.70 6.77
CA LEU A 252 -0.65 -3.11 6.75
C LEU A 252 -0.48 -4.63 6.54
N PRO A 253 -1.17 -5.52 7.27
CA PRO A 253 -1.13 -6.94 6.96
C PRO A 253 -1.62 -7.31 5.57
N SER A 254 -2.58 -6.57 5.00
CA SER A 254 -3.06 -6.81 3.63
C SER A 254 -1.97 -6.65 2.57
N ILE A 255 -0.89 -5.95 2.90
CA ILE A 255 0.29 -5.74 2.05
C ILE A 255 1.55 -6.42 2.60
N GLY A 256 1.39 -7.34 3.56
CA GLY A 256 2.49 -8.10 4.16
C GLY A 256 3.36 -7.33 5.15
N LEU A 257 2.86 -6.21 5.69
CA LEU A 257 3.59 -5.35 6.61
C LEU A 257 2.93 -5.33 8.00
N THR A 258 3.73 -4.87 8.97
CA THR A 258 3.31 -4.58 10.35
C THR A 258 4.06 -3.33 10.84
N GLY A 259 3.67 -2.83 12.01
CA GLY A 259 4.31 -1.68 12.63
C GLY A 259 3.45 -0.44 12.63
N LEU A 260 4.08 0.71 12.80
CA LEU A 260 3.47 2.03 12.83
C LEU A 260 4.12 2.91 11.77
N GLY A 261 3.34 3.74 11.10
CA GLY A 261 3.83 4.64 10.07
C GLY A 261 2.79 5.69 9.66
N SER A 262 3.09 6.42 8.60
CA SER A 262 2.16 7.30 7.89
C SER A 262 1.92 6.77 6.48
N LEU A 263 0.87 7.27 5.83
CA LEU A 263 0.52 6.85 4.48
C LEU A 263 0.35 8.05 3.57
N ASP A 264 1.16 8.13 2.54
CA ASP A 264 1.04 9.17 1.52
C ASP A 264 0.03 8.76 0.45
N VAL A 265 -0.77 9.69 0.00
CA VAL A 265 -1.71 9.53 -1.10
C VAL A 265 -1.16 10.27 -2.32
N VAL A 266 -0.76 9.50 -3.32
CA VAL A 266 -0.09 10.01 -4.51
C VAL A 266 -0.93 9.64 -5.73
N PRO A 267 -1.80 10.55 -6.25
CA PRO A 267 -2.58 10.27 -7.44
C PRO A 267 -1.69 10.22 -8.68
N ASP A 268 -2.10 9.41 -9.67
CA ASP A 268 -1.42 9.38 -10.98
C ASP A 268 -1.72 10.66 -11.77
N ASP A 269 -0.70 11.20 -12.44
CA ASP A 269 -0.80 12.24 -13.50
C ASP A 269 -1.83 13.35 -13.22
N SER A 270 -1.81 13.95 -12.05
CA SER A 270 -2.74 15.02 -11.67
C SER A 270 -4.21 14.59 -11.59
N LEU A 271 -4.50 13.30 -11.47
CA LEU A 271 -5.85 12.83 -11.22
C LEU A 271 -6.34 13.32 -9.84
N PRO A 272 -7.66 13.51 -9.67
CA PRO A 272 -8.18 13.93 -8.39
C PRO A 272 -8.00 12.86 -7.34
N LEU A 273 -7.81 13.31 -6.08
CA LEU A 273 -7.77 12.41 -4.92
C LEU A 273 -9.11 11.68 -4.74
N PRO A 274 -9.07 10.43 -4.29
CA PRO A 274 -10.24 9.80 -3.70
C PRO A 274 -10.59 10.49 -2.36
N LEU A 275 -11.84 10.38 -1.93
CA LEU A 275 -12.16 10.56 -0.52
C LEU A 275 -11.58 9.38 0.24
N ILE A 276 -10.71 9.64 1.21
CA ILE A 276 -10.07 8.60 2.02
C ILE A 276 -10.42 8.81 3.48
N ILE A 277 -10.89 7.74 4.11
CA ILE A 277 -11.16 7.67 5.53
C ILE A 277 -10.32 6.52 6.09
N ALA A 278 -9.51 6.81 7.10
CA ALA A 278 -8.79 5.82 7.88
C ALA A 278 -9.46 5.66 9.24
N ARG A 279 -9.67 4.42 9.68
CA ARG A 279 -10.07 4.13 11.04
C ARG A 279 -8.92 3.40 11.75
N VAL A 280 -8.35 4.05 12.74
CA VAL A 280 -7.35 3.45 13.65
C VAL A 280 -8.08 2.99 14.91
N TYR A 281 -7.90 1.72 15.27
CA TYR A 281 -8.66 1.14 16.38
C TYR A 281 -7.86 0.09 17.14
N ASN A 282 -8.16 -0.06 18.41
CA ASN A 282 -7.75 -1.19 19.23
C ASN A 282 -8.72 -2.36 18.97
N ASP A 283 -8.17 -3.50 18.57
CA ASP A 283 -8.92 -4.73 18.39
C ASP A 283 -8.90 -5.52 19.71
N ALA A 284 -9.99 -5.42 20.46
CA ALA A 284 -10.18 -6.14 21.71
C ALA A 284 -10.88 -7.50 21.51
N GLY A 285 -10.89 -8.04 20.30
CA GLY A 285 -11.49 -9.32 19.94
C GLY A 285 -13.00 -9.34 20.23
N SER A 286 -13.46 -10.28 21.06
CA SER A 286 -14.88 -10.44 21.39
C SER A 286 -15.50 -9.23 22.14
N LEU A 287 -14.69 -8.36 22.71
CA LEU A 287 -15.14 -7.13 23.38
C LEU A 287 -15.40 -5.97 22.40
N GLY A 288 -15.11 -6.20 21.12
CA GLY A 288 -15.31 -5.19 20.07
C GLY A 288 -14.08 -4.33 19.82
N THR A 289 -14.30 -3.16 19.20
CA THR A 289 -13.21 -2.26 18.82
C THR A 289 -13.47 -0.85 19.33
N THR A 290 -12.43 -0.20 19.87
CA THR A 290 -12.43 1.23 20.23
C THR A 290 -11.44 1.95 19.34
N GLY A 291 -11.75 3.17 18.90
CA GLY A 291 -10.86 3.88 17.99
C GLY A 291 -11.44 5.16 17.44
N PHE A 292 -10.67 5.82 16.60
CA PHE A 292 -11.04 7.06 15.94
C PHE A 292 -10.98 6.92 14.42
N THR A 293 -11.67 7.84 13.76
CA THR A 293 -11.61 8.01 12.31
C THR A 293 -10.83 9.28 12.00
N GLU A 294 -9.92 9.21 11.04
CA GLU A 294 -9.19 10.36 10.51
C GLU A 294 -9.38 10.47 9.00
N GLU A 295 -9.32 11.70 8.51
CA GLU A 295 -9.29 12.02 7.09
C GLU A 295 -7.85 12.29 6.66
N ALA A 296 -7.57 12.11 5.37
CA ALA A 296 -6.28 12.49 4.81
C ALA A 296 -6.09 14.02 4.89
N VAL A 297 -4.94 14.45 5.37
CA VAL A 297 -4.55 15.87 5.43
C VAL A 297 -3.93 16.24 4.09
N LEU A 298 -4.46 17.25 3.41
CA LEU A 298 -3.87 17.76 2.17
C LEU A 298 -2.48 18.33 2.47
N SER A 299 -1.52 18.13 1.57
CA SER A 299 -0.16 18.65 1.78
C SER A 299 -0.12 20.19 1.88
N GLY A 300 -1.05 20.88 1.22
CA GLY A 300 -1.23 22.32 1.36
C GLY A 300 -1.75 22.78 2.72
N ASP A 301 -2.35 21.87 3.51
CA ASP A 301 -2.86 22.15 4.86
C ASP A 301 -1.84 21.80 5.96
N ALA A 302 -0.66 21.28 5.58
CA ALA A 302 0.44 21.07 6.52
C ALA A 302 0.93 22.42 7.09
N LEU A 303 1.42 22.40 8.32
CA LEU A 303 2.03 23.58 8.91
C LEU A 303 3.30 23.93 8.12
N GLY A 304 3.29 25.08 7.46
CA GLY A 304 4.44 25.64 6.74
C GLY A 304 5.24 26.62 7.57
N VAL A 305 6.30 27.20 6.97
CA VAL A 305 7.20 28.15 7.64
C VAL A 305 6.41 29.35 8.23
N GLY A 306 6.65 29.63 9.49
CA GLY A 306 5.98 30.68 10.26
C GLY A 306 4.65 30.24 10.89
N ALA A 307 4.04 29.17 10.41
CA ALA A 307 2.81 28.65 10.99
C ALA A 307 3.03 28.12 12.42
N ARG A 308 1.98 28.26 13.23
CA ARG A 308 1.95 27.75 14.60
C ARG A 308 0.76 26.80 14.74
N GLY A 309 1.02 25.58 15.16
CA GLY A 309 0.00 24.60 15.53
C GLY A 309 -0.08 24.45 17.04
N ILE A 310 -1.28 24.14 17.54
CA ILE A 310 -1.51 23.95 18.96
C ILE A 310 -2.06 22.55 19.22
N LEU A 311 -1.48 21.87 20.22
CA LEU A 311 -2.00 20.64 20.83
C LEU A 311 -2.30 20.92 22.30
N VAL A 312 -3.30 20.24 22.84
CA VAL A 312 -3.66 20.30 24.26
C VAL A 312 -3.54 18.90 24.85
N ALA A 313 -2.77 18.79 25.92
CA ALA A 313 -2.61 17.54 26.65
C ALA A 313 -3.93 17.14 27.34
N PRO A 314 -4.17 15.84 27.58
CA PRO A 314 -5.39 15.37 28.21
C PRO A 314 -5.55 15.95 29.63
N PRO A 315 -6.79 16.03 30.16
CA PRO A 315 -7.08 16.66 31.45
C PRO A 315 -6.61 15.83 32.65
N ASP A 316 -6.24 14.58 32.43
CA ASP A 316 -5.79 13.66 33.47
C ASP A 316 -4.69 12.73 32.95
N ALA A 317 -3.45 12.97 33.40
CA ALA A 317 -2.29 12.18 32.99
C ALA A 317 -2.22 10.78 33.65
N ALA A 318 -3.02 10.50 34.68
CA ALA A 318 -3.12 9.16 35.26
C ALA A 318 -4.07 8.26 34.47
N LEU A 319 -5.14 8.85 33.93
CA LEU A 319 -6.13 8.13 33.12
C LEU A 319 -5.69 7.96 31.66
N TYR A 320 -4.87 8.89 31.16
CA TYR A 320 -4.53 8.94 29.74
C TYR A 320 -3.01 9.03 29.53
N ARG A 321 -2.49 8.22 28.60
CA ARG A 321 -1.16 8.43 28.03
C ARG A 321 -1.27 9.32 26.78
N TYR A 322 -0.23 10.12 26.52
CA TYR A 322 -0.23 11.07 25.43
C TYR A 322 1.01 10.91 24.57
N ASN A 323 0.79 10.65 23.28
CA ASN A 323 1.83 10.57 22.27
C ASN A 323 1.75 11.80 21.35
N ILE A 324 2.90 12.18 20.79
CA ILE A 324 2.99 13.24 19.79
C ILE A 324 3.62 12.64 18.53
N GLY A 325 2.97 12.87 17.39
CA GLY A 325 3.42 12.43 16.08
C GLY A 325 3.78 13.60 15.18
N VAL A 326 4.80 13.38 14.35
CA VAL A 326 5.26 14.32 13.32
C VAL A 326 5.44 13.57 12.01
N ARG A 327 4.87 14.10 10.93
CA ARG A 327 5.11 13.70 9.54
C ARG A 327 5.58 14.91 8.76
N THR A 328 6.83 14.91 8.31
CA THR A 328 7.38 16.01 7.48
C THR A 328 7.15 15.72 6.00
N LEU A 329 7.05 16.75 5.19
CA LEU A 329 6.97 16.64 3.73
C LEU A 329 8.37 16.67 3.07
N GLY A 330 8.42 16.75 1.75
CA GLY A 330 9.64 16.61 0.95
C GLY A 330 10.79 17.57 1.28
N ALA A 331 10.51 18.69 1.93
CA ALA A 331 11.54 19.62 2.40
C ALA A 331 12.06 19.34 3.81
N GLY A 332 11.51 18.32 4.51
CA GLY A 332 11.72 18.14 5.94
C GLY A 332 11.09 19.25 6.78
N ALA A 333 11.44 19.35 8.06
CA ALA A 333 10.98 20.45 8.91
C ALA A 333 11.93 20.75 10.07
N SER A 334 12.01 22.02 10.44
CA SER A 334 12.56 22.47 11.72
C SER A 334 11.42 23.05 12.55
N LEU A 335 11.30 22.59 13.80
CA LEU A 335 10.22 22.92 14.72
C LEU A 335 10.78 23.58 15.97
N LEU A 336 10.15 24.69 16.40
CA LEU A 336 10.30 25.23 17.74
C LEU A 336 9.08 24.84 18.54
N ILE A 337 9.27 24.07 19.59
CA ILE A 337 8.23 23.50 20.44
C ILE A 337 8.24 24.22 21.77
N THR A 338 7.10 24.76 22.20
CA THR A 338 6.95 25.45 23.48
C THR A 338 5.81 24.82 24.26
N VAL A 339 6.10 24.34 25.45
CA VAL A 339 5.10 23.80 26.40
C VAL A 339 4.75 24.88 27.42
N ARG A 340 3.45 25.04 27.63
CA ARG A 340 2.88 25.92 28.67
C ARG A 340 2.00 25.11 29.60
N ASN A 341 2.12 25.35 30.88
CA ASN A 341 1.19 24.73 31.83
C ASN A 341 -0.23 25.31 31.72
N SER A 342 -1.17 24.75 32.46
CA SER A 342 -2.58 25.20 32.50
C SER A 342 -2.75 26.66 32.91
N GLY A 343 -1.76 27.26 33.58
CA GLY A 343 -1.73 28.69 33.91
C GLY A 343 -1.09 29.57 32.82
N GLY A 344 -0.72 29.02 31.67
CA GLY A 344 -0.12 29.75 30.55
C GLY A 344 1.38 30.02 30.69
N VAL A 345 2.04 29.57 31.76
CA VAL A 345 3.47 29.76 32.01
C VAL A 345 4.28 28.77 31.15
N VAL A 346 5.29 29.28 30.46
CA VAL A 346 6.22 28.44 29.68
C VAL A 346 7.03 27.57 30.66
N THR A 347 6.89 26.27 30.52
CA THR A 347 7.60 25.27 31.30
C THR A 347 8.78 24.66 30.54
N ARG A 348 8.72 24.69 29.20
CA ARG A 348 9.77 24.14 28.35
C ARG A 348 9.75 24.77 26.96
N SER A 349 10.93 24.87 26.35
CA SER A 349 11.10 25.19 24.94
C SER A 349 12.27 24.38 24.39
N LEU A 350 12.07 23.78 23.20
CA LEU A 350 13.10 22.99 22.51
C LEU A 350 12.95 23.11 21.00
N ALA A 351 14.04 22.92 20.27
CA ALA A 351 14.05 22.84 18.82
C ALA A 351 14.26 21.39 18.36
N ARG A 352 13.61 20.99 17.29
CA ARG A 352 13.80 19.69 16.63
C ARG A 352 13.87 19.89 15.13
N THR A 353 14.75 19.12 14.48
CA THR A 353 14.88 19.10 13.02
C THR A 353 14.69 17.68 12.52
N TYR A 354 13.92 17.56 11.47
CA TYR A 354 13.54 16.30 10.86
C TYR A 354 13.92 16.29 9.38
N ALA A 355 14.38 15.16 8.90
CA ALA A 355 14.65 14.94 7.47
C ALA A 355 13.35 15.04 6.63
N ALA A 356 13.51 15.08 5.31
CA ALA A 356 12.41 14.97 4.37
C ALA A 356 11.66 13.63 4.54
N ASN A 357 10.33 13.69 4.36
CA ASN A 357 9.46 12.50 4.38
C ASN A 357 9.64 11.61 5.63
N TYR A 358 9.96 12.22 6.77
CA TYR A 358 10.19 11.50 8.01
C TYR A 358 8.92 11.39 8.82
N PHE A 359 8.69 10.21 9.42
CA PHE A 359 7.60 9.97 10.35
C PHE A 359 8.12 9.46 11.70
N GLU A 360 7.63 10.07 12.78
CA GLU A 360 7.76 9.51 14.13
C GLU A 360 6.50 9.76 14.96
N GLN A 361 6.20 8.81 15.85
CA GLN A 361 5.30 9.01 16.98
C GLN A 361 6.01 8.54 18.24
N ARG A 362 6.03 9.37 19.27
CA ARG A 362 6.66 9.06 20.57
C ARG A 362 5.73 9.43 21.72
N ASP A 363 5.92 8.78 22.84
CA ASP A 363 5.35 9.29 24.09
C ASP A 363 5.83 10.72 24.34
N SER A 364 5.03 11.50 25.10
CA SER A 364 5.30 12.93 25.28
C SER A 364 6.62 13.22 26.00
N ALA A 365 7.07 12.34 26.89
CA ALA A 365 8.35 12.50 27.59
C ALA A 365 9.53 12.35 26.62
N SER A 366 9.53 11.30 25.79
CA SER A 366 10.56 11.06 24.77
C SER A 366 10.52 12.14 23.68
N PHE A 367 9.32 12.56 23.25
CA PHE A 367 9.17 13.62 22.27
C PHE A 367 9.71 14.97 22.79
N LEU A 368 9.42 15.32 24.02
CA LEU A 368 9.85 16.57 24.66
C LEU A 368 11.23 16.49 25.30
N GLN A 369 11.90 15.33 25.25
CA GLN A 369 13.25 15.11 25.82
C GLN A 369 13.31 15.41 27.34
N GLY A 370 12.34 14.91 28.10
CA GLY A 370 12.31 15.13 29.55
C GLY A 370 11.00 14.65 30.18
N ALA A 371 10.46 15.42 31.13
CA ALA A 371 9.20 15.04 31.78
C ALA A 371 8.03 14.95 30.78
N PRO A 372 7.06 14.04 30.94
CA PRO A 372 5.85 14.02 30.15
C PRO A 372 5.05 15.33 30.34
N VAL A 373 4.09 15.56 29.46
CA VAL A 373 3.14 16.66 29.61
C VAL A 373 2.31 16.45 30.88
N ALA A 374 2.00 17.54 31.56
CA ALA A 374 1.03 17.54 32.65
C ALA A 374 -0.41 17.73 32.11
N ALA A 375 -1.38 17.53 32.98
CA ALA A 375 -2.79 17.74 32.66
C ALA A 375 -3.04 19.17 32.16
N ASN A 376 -3.74 19.28 31.03
CA ASN A 376 -4.08 20.55 30.38
C ASN A 376 -2.88 21.43 29.95
N ASP A 377 -1.68 20.84 29.81
CA ASP A 377 -0.56 21.53 29.16
C ASP A 377 -0.89 21.83 27.72
N THR A 378 -0.43 22.98 27.25
CA THR A 378 -0.55 23.38 25.83
C THR A 378 0.81 23.27 25.17
N ILE A 379 0.87 22.58 24.04
CA ILE A 379 2.09 22.40 23.22
C ILE A 379 1.91 23.24 21.96
N THR A 380 2.67 24.32 21.85
CA THR A 380 2.73 25.13 20.61
C THR A 380 3.88 24.65 19.76
N ILE A 381 3.61 24.31 18.51
CA ILE A 381 4.61 23.91 17.52
C ILE A 381 4.69 25.02 16.46
N GLN A 382 5.84 25.69 16.36
CA GLN A 382 6.11 26.65 15.30
C GLN A 382 7.05 26.03 14.28
N VAL A 383 6.66 26.01 13.01
CA VAL A 383 7.55 25.60 11.92
C VAL A 383 8.49 26.75 11.56
N THR A 384 9.80 26.52 11.67
CA THR A 384 10.83 27.50 11.36
C THR A 384 11.50 27.25 10.01
N ALA A 385 11.40 26.03 9.47
CA ALA A 385 11.81 25.65 8.13
C ALA A 385 11.00 24.44 7.65
N GLY A 386 10.76 24.33 6.35
CA GLY A 386 10.04 23.22 5.72
C GLY A 386 8.56 23.17 6.07
N SER A 387 7.99 21.97 6.15
CA SER A 387 6.58 21.75 6.47
C SER A 387 6.34 20.43 7.19
N ALA A 388 5.34 20.40 8.07
CA ALA A 388 5.00 19.21 8.85
C ALA A 388 3.51 19.13 9.17
N ILE A 389 3.01 17.91 9.24
CA ILE A 389 1.75 17.54 9.89
C ILE A 389 2.11 17.06 11.29
N VAL A 390 1.50 17.67 12.31
CA VAL A 390 1.76 17.33 13.71
C VAL A 390 0.44 16.98 14.38
N TYR A 391 0.46 15.96 15.21
CA TYR A 391 -0.74 15.53 15.94
C TYR A 391 -0.40 15.05 17.35
N GLY A 392 -1.42 15.09 18.21
CA GLY A 392 -1.42 14.46 19.51
C GLY A 392 -2.35 13.24 19.51
N ALA A 393 -1.94 12.14 20.08
CA ALA A 393 -2.75 10.96 20.27
C ALA A 393 -2.94 10.71 21.77
N THR A 394 -4.17 10.79 22.24
CA THR A 394 -4.56 10.45 23.60
C THR A 394 -5.09 9.03 23.64
N ILE A 395 -4.63 8.21 24.54
CA ILE A 395 -5.08 6.83 24.70
C ILE A 395 -5.50 6.58 26.14
N ASP A 396 -6.74 6.14 26.36
CA ASP A 396 -7.24 5.72 27.67
C ASP A 396 -6.45 4.51 28.18
N ASN A 397 -5.93 4.61 29.41
CA ASN A 397 -5.08 3.56 29.99
C ASN A 397 -5.84 2.30 30.39
N ARG A 398 -7.16 2.34 30.50
CA ARG A 398 -8.01 1.21 30.89
C ARG A 398 -8.58 0.46 29.68
N THR A 399 -9.09 1.23 28.72
CA THR A 399 -9.79 0.68 27.55
C THR A 399 -8.90 0.55 26.32
N ASN A 400 -7.73 1.23 26.31
CA ASN A 400 -6.89 1.44 25.15
C ASN A 400 -7.61 2.14 23.98
N ASP A 401 -8.65 2.94 24.31
CA ASP A 401 -9.38 3.73 23.31
C ASP A 401 -8.52 4.93 22.88
N PRO A 402 -8.09 4.99 21.61
CA PRO A 402 -7.31 6.09 21.09
C PRO A 402 -8.19 7.21 20.57
N SER A 403 -7.71 8.45 20.66
CA SER A 403 -8.24 9.62 19.98
C SER A 403 -7.09 10.43 19.37
N LEU A 404 -7.37 11.21 18.32
CA LEU A 404 -6.37 11.99 17.62
C LEU A 404 -6.79 13.46 17.55
N GLN A 405 -5.82 14.34 17.79
CA GLN A 405 -5.94 15.78 17.64
C GLN A 405 -4.87 16.28 16.66
N LEU A 406 -5.26 16.77 15.49
CA LEU A 406 -4.34 17.47 14.61
C LEU A 406 -3.96 18.84 15.21
N ALA A 407 -2.68 19.20 15.12
CA ALA A 407 -2.23 20.53 15.47
C ALA A 407 -2.80 21.55 14.44
N ARG A 408 -3.81 22.29 14.86
CA ARG A 408 -4.45 23.30 14.04
C ARG A 408 -3.67 24.60 14.09
N PRO A 409 -3.63 25.37 12.95
CA PRO A 409 -3.07 26.72 12.98
C PRO A 409 -3.71 27.55 14.09
N ALA A 410 -2.85 28.22 14.88
CA ALA A 410 -3.34 29.18 15.85
C ALA A 410 -3.87 30.41 15.08
N PRO A 411 -5.01 30.95 15.49
CA PRO A 411 -5.54 32.19 14.91
C PRO A 411 -4.61 33.37 15.10
#